data_dfe796680d0b4c967c284854bfab8188
#
_entry.id   dfe796680d0b4c967c284854bfab8188
#
_cell.length_a   1.000
_cell.length_b   1.000
_cell.length_c   1.000
_cell.angle_alpha   90.00
_cell.angle_beta   90.00
_cell.angle_gamma   90.00
#
_symmetry.space_group_name_H-M   'P 1'
#
loop_
_entity.id
_entity.type
_entity.pdbx_description
1 polymer ?
#
loop_
_entity_poly.entity_id
_entity_poly.type
_entity_poly.pdbx_seq_one_letter_code
_entity_poly.pdbx_strand_id
1 'polypeptide(L)'
;MIYIRNGLIQNSPGEKPIKKASNSGEKFRGSPAAPIIDISPYAGFCGGVNRTIKIIDRLRAEHPGKKINLLGNIVHNEIVLARLKRRGFRTIHDFRRAKNGLLVIQSHGIPAALHEEIRASGIEYVDTTCPMVKGIHAKTRKLARDGFRPVIIGDRRHEEVRGIAGQVDDALIIGSPGEADPAVLRRIPRAGVVVQSTFIRAEADRILRKLRRYIPEVRFENTICKPTSDRQRDAGVRASRYDCVIVIGSEKSANTRNLMSIVRARNPRTVLVVRPEDVDSLRLRSGKSVYVLSGASTPMDVIERTVARLRRRIRRKAS
;
A
#
# COMPACT_ATOMS: atom_id res chain seq x y z
N MET A 1 -21.32 -16.43 14.73
CA MET A 1 -21.41 -15.97 13.34
C MET A 1 -22.14 -14.64 13.38
N ILE A 2 -21.42 -13.52 13.38
CA ILE A 2 -22.01 -12.17 13.51
C ILE A 2 -21.89 -11.50 12.14
N TYR A 3 -23.01 -11.34 11.46
CA TYR A 3 -23.16 -10.52 10.27
C TYR A 3 -23.36 -9.06 10.70
N ILE A 4 -22.52 -8.14 10.23
CA ILE A 4 -22.77 -6.70 10.31
C ILE A 4 -23.24 -6.24 8.94
N ARG A 5 -24.54 -5.98 8.81
CA ARG A 5 -25.15 -5.18 7.74
C ARG A 5 -25.49 -3.81 8.32
N ASN A 6 -25.06 -2.78 7.58
CA ASN A 6 -25.53 -1.37 7.61
C ASN A 6 -26.12 -0.84 8.93
N GLY A 7 -25.34 0.03 9.59
CA GLY A 7 -25.65 0.77 10.79
C GLY A 7 -26.99 1.52 10.79
N LEU A 8 -28.03 0.87 11.23
CA LEU A 8 -29.22 1.46 11.81
C LEU A 8 -29.83 0.40 12.76
N ILE A 9 -29.83 0.73 14.05
CA ILE A 9 -30.52 -0.03 15.07
C ILE A 9 -32.01 0.34 14.95
N GLN A 10 -32.86 -0.59 14.52
CA GLN A 10 -34.28 -0.46 14.66
C GLN A 10 -34.70 -1.14 15.98
N ASN A 11 -35.30 -0.37 16.87
CA ASN A 11 -35.91 -0.86 18.09
C ASN A 11 -37.23 -1.56 17.76
N SER A 12 -37.40 -2.77 18.30
CA SER A 12 -38.72 -3.45 18.30
C SER A 12 -39.68 -2.77 19.27
N PRO A 13 -41.00 -2.70 18.97
CA PRO A 13 -41.96 -2.02 19.80
C PRO A 13 -42.41 -2.93 20.95
N GLY A 14 -42.30 -2.45 22.19
CA GLY A 14 -42.98 -3.04 23.34
C GLY A 14 -42.17 -3.13 24.61
N GLU A 15 -41.68 -2.02 25.18
CA GLU A 15 -41.33 -1.98 26.61
C GLU A 15 -41.78 -0.67 27.28
N LYS A 16 -42.39 -0.82 28.45
CA LYS A 16 -42.99 0.25 29.27
C LYS A 16 -41.90 1.10 29.95
N PRO A 17 -42.15 2.38 30.28
CA PRO A 17 -41.13 3.28 30.85
C PRO A 17 -40.84 2.94 32.31
N ILE A 18 -39.55 2.80 32.64
CA ILE A 18 -39.04 2.60 34.00
C ILE A 18 -38.92 3.95 34.68
N LYS A 19 -39.46 4.01 35.91
CA LYS A 19 -39.52 5.19 36.80
C LYS A 19 -38.13 5.70 37.15
N LYS A 20 -38.00 7.04 37.22
CA LYS A 20 -36.82 7.76 37.75
C LYS A 20 -36.57 7.34 39.20
N ALA A 21 -35.40 6.84 39.50
CA ALA A 21 -34.88 6.68 40.84
C ALA A 21 -34.01 7.90 41.19
N SER A 22 -34.15 8.37 42.41
CA SER A 22 -33.59 9.57 43.01
C SER A 22 -32.08 9.50 43.21
N ASN A 23 -31.48 10.65 43.05
CA ASN A 23 -30.09 11.03 43.18
C ASN A 23 -29.58 10.79 44.63
N SER A 24 -28.60 9.89 44.79
CA SER A 24 -27.69 9.88 45.93
C SER A 24 -26.26 9.92 45.35
N GLY A 25 -25.57 11.03 45.63
CA GLY A 25 -24.25 11.33 45.07
C GLY A 25 -23.14 10.46 45.65
N GLU A 26 -22.92 9.33 45.06
CA GLU A 26 -21.65 8.61 45.19
C GLU A 26 -20.80 8.89 43.93
N LYS A 27 -19.67 9.55 44.15
CA LYS A 27 -18.62 9.71 43.13
C LYS A 27 -18.06 8.33 42.80
N PHE A 28 -18.70 7.63 41.86
CA PHE A 28 -18.05 6.50 41.19
C PHE A 28 -16.78 7.02 40.51
N ARG A 29 -15.64 6.72 41.06
CA ARG A 29 -14.36 6.73 40.34
C ARG A 29 -14.48 5.65 39.27
N GLY A 30 -15.02 6.00 38.11
CA GLY A 30 -15.12 5.10 36.99
C GLY A 30 -13.72 4.57 36.64
N SER A 31 -13.59 3.26 36.55
CA SER A 31 -12.44 2.62 35.92
C SER A 31 -12.14 3.34 34.60
N PRO A 32 -10.87 3.65 34.29
CA PRO A 32 -10.54 4.35 33.06
C PRO A 32 -11.12 3.54 31.87
N ALA A 33 -11.96 4.19 31.08
CA ALA A 33 -12.61 3.57 29.94
C ALA A 33 -11.55 2.85 29.09
N ALA A 34 -11.84 1.62 28.70
CA ALA A 34 -10.92 0.86 27.86
C ALA A 34 -10.60 1.66 26.59
N PRO A 35 -9.33 1.74 26.18
CA PRO A 35 -8.95 2.51 25.01
C PRO A 35 -9.64 2.01 23.77
N ILE A 36 -10.15 2.92 22.97
CA ILE A 36 -10.77 2.61 21.68
C ILE A 36 -9.65 2.33 20.68
N ILE A 37 -9.57 1.11 20.17
CA ILE A 37 -8.64 0.75 19.09
C ILE A 37 -9.47 0.42 17.85
N ASP A 38 -9.45 1.33 16.88
CA ASP A 38 -10.10 1.15 15.59
C ASP A 38 -9.09 0.74 14.54
N ILE A 39 -9.47 -0.23 13.72
CA ILE A 39 -8.64 -0.70 12.61
C ILE A 39 -9.28 -0.22 11.31
N SER A 40 -8.46 0.31 10.40
CA SER A 40 -8.91 0.70 9.06
C SER A 40 -9.56 -0.48 8.35
N PRO A 41 -10.74 -0.30 7.72
CA PRO A 41 -11.37 -1.34 6.91
C PRO A 41 -10.54 -1.73 5.67
N TYR A 42 -9.53 -0.93 5.33
CA TYR A 42 -8.61 -1.18 4.23
C TYR A 42 -7.30 -1.82 4.71
N ALA A 43 -7.16 -2.21 5.98
CA ALA A 43 -5.96 -2.85 6.49
C ALA A 43 -5.73 -4.23 5.83
N GLY A 44 -4.46 -4.63 5.72
CA GLY A 44 -4.07 -5.91 5.13
C GLY A 44 -3.62 -5.85 3.67
N PHE A 45 -3.42 -7.01 3.07
CA PHE A 45 -3.01 -7.11 1.67
C PHE A 45 -4.03 -6.46 0.73
N CYS A 46 -3.53 -5.69 -0.25
CA CYS A 46 -4.36 -5.32 -1.38
C CYS A 46 -4.62 -6.53 -2.30
N GLY A 47 -5.62 -6.41 -3.20
CA GLY A 47 -5.97 -7.50 -4.12
C GLY A 47 -4.80 -7.97 -4.98
N GLY A 48 -3.92 -7.04 -5.44
CA GLY A 48 -2.74 -7.38 -6.23
C GLY A 48 -1.72 -8.21 -5.46
N VAL A 49 -1.38 -7.79 -4.24
CA VAL A 49 -0.46 -8.53 -3.35
C VAL A 49 -1.05 -9.89 -2.98
N ASN A 50 -2.32 -9.94 -2.59
CA ASN A 50 -3.00 -11.19 -2.23
C ASN A 50 -2.99 -12.19 -3.41
N ARG A 51 -3.28 -11.72 -4.63
CA ARG A 51 -3.17 -12.54 -5.85
C ARG A 51 -1.77 -13.12 -6.03
N THR A 52 -0.73 -12.29 -5.90
CA THR A 52 0.67 -12.72 -6.04
C THR A 52 1.03 -13.78 -5.01
N ILE A 53 0.67 -13.59 -3.73
CA ILE A 53 0.95 -14.57 -2.67
C ILE A 53 0.22 -15.89 -2.93
N LYS A 54 -1.05 -15.86 -3.34
CA LYS A 54 -1.81 -17.06 -3.70
C LYS A 54 -1.19 -17.83 -4.86
N ILE A 55 -0.68 -17.14 -5.89
CA ILE A 55 0.03 -17.78 -6.99
C ILE A 55 1.30 -18.47 -6.48
N ILE A 56 2.10 -17.79 -5.67
CA ILE A 56 3.34 -18.35 -5.09
C ILE A 56 3.04 -19.56 -4.22
N ASP A 57 1.96 -19.52 -3.42
CA ASP A 57 1.54 -20.63 -2.58
C ASP A 57 1.15 -21.85 -3.43
N ARG A 58 0.37 -21.63 -4.50
CA ARG A 58 0.00 -22.66 -5.46
C ARG A 58 1.22 -23.28 -6.15
N LEU A 59 2.14 -22.45 -6.65
CA LEU A 59 3.36 -22.94 -7.30
C LEU A 59 4.20 -23.83 -6.38
N ARG A 60 4.27 -23.51 -5.08
CA ARG A 60 4.99 -24.37 -4.14
C ARG A 60 4.26 -25.70 -3.90
N ALA A 61 2.92 -25.70 -3.88
CA ALA A 61 2.13 -26.91 -3.71
C ALA A 61 2.20 -27.82 -4.96
N GLU A 62 2.14 -27.24 -6.16
CA GLU A 62 2.22 -27.95 -7.44
C GLU A 62 3.65 -28.47 -7.75
N HIS A 63 4.68 -27.78 -7.22
CA HIS A 63 6.09 -28.10 -7.48
C HIS A 63 6.92 -28.19 -6.18
N PRO A 64 6.66 -29.17 -5.29
CA PRO A 64 7.29 -29.23 -3.96
C PRO A 64 8.82 -29.32 -4.00
N GLY A 65 9.38 -30.03 -4.98
CA GLY A 65 10.84 -30.20 -5.15
C GLY A 65 11.53 -29.20 -6.07
N LYS A 66 10.77 -28.35 -6.79
CA LYS A 66 11.34 -27.47 -7.80
C LYS A 66 11.95 -26.22 -7.15
N LYS A 67 13.09 -25.76 -7.68
CA LYS A 67 13.66 -24.46 -7.31
C LYS A 67 12.77 -23.35 -7.86
N ILE A 68 12.23 -22.49 -6.97
CA ILE A 68 11.41 -21.34 -7.36
C ILE A 68 12.17 -20.07 -7.04
N ASN A 69 12.48 -19.30 -8.07
CA ASN A 69 13.25 -18.06 -8.01
C ASN A 69 12.32 -16.87 -8.19
N LEU A 70 12.38 -15.92 -7.27
CA LEU A 70 11.63 -14.67 -7.31
C LEU A 70 12.53 -13.60 -7.92
N LEU A 71 12.12 -13.01 -9.05
CA LEU A 71 12.85 -11.91 -9.68
C LEU A 71 12.57 -10.61 -8.94
N GLY A 72 13.56 -10.14 -8.18
CA GLY A 72 13.43 -9.01 -7.29
C GLY A 72 12.58 -9.27 -6.05
N ASN A 73 12.19 -8.20 -5.36
CA ASN A 73 11.33 -8.29 -4.20
C ASN A 73 9.87 -8.40 -4.64
N ILE A 74 9.29 -9.59 -4.43
CA ILE A 74 7.91 -9.86 -4.85
C ILE A 74 6.91 -8.86 -4.25
N VAL A 75 7.20 -8.37 -3.06
CA VAL A 75 6.53 -7.27 -2.34
C VAL A 75 7.55 -6.56 -1.46
N HIS A 76 7.31 -5.29 -1.15
CA HIS A 76 8.16 -4.51 -0.22
C HIS A 76 7.70 -4.71 1.23
N ASN A 77 7.94 -5.91 1.79
CA ASN A 77 7.66 -6.22 3.20
C ASN A 77 8.61 -7.31 3.69
N GLU A 78 9.47 -6.97 4.67
CA GLU A 78 10.53 -7.84 5.18
C GLU A 78 9.98 -9.12 5.81
N ILE A 79 8.84 -9.03 6.50
CA ILE A 79 8.22 -10.19 7.15
C ILE A 79 7.76 -11.19 6.08
N VAL A 80 7.15 -10.69 5.01
CA VAL A 80 6.71 -11.54 3.89
C VAL A 80 7.91 -12.18 3.20
N LEU A 81 8.95 -11.40 2.88
CA LEU A 81 10.15 -11.91 2.24
C LEU A 81 10.86 -12.96 3.10
N ALA A 82 10.97 -12.74 4.42
CA ALA A 82 11.53 -13.72 5.36
C ALA A 82 10.71 -15.01 5.42
N ARG A 83 9.38 -14.94 5.36
CA ARG A 83 8.48 -16.09 5.29
C ARG A 83 8.70 -16.88 4.01
N LEU A 84 8.79 -16.22 2.88
CA LEU A 84 9.04 -16.85 1.59
C LEU A 84 10.42 -17.54 1.58
N LYS A 85 11.47 -16.87 2.09
CA LYS A 85 12.81 -17.45 2.21
C LYS A 85 12.81 -18.74 3.05
N ARG A 86 12.13 -18.74 4.20
CA ARG A 86 12.00 -19.95 5.06
C ARG A 86 11.26 -21.11 4.37
N ARG A 87 10.39 -20.81 3.41
CA ARG A 87 9.66 -21.78 2.59
C ARG A 87 10.45 -22.23 1.35
N GLY A 88 11.74 -21.85 1.24
CA GLY A 88 12.62 -22.28 0.17
C GLY A 88 12.51 -21.48 -1.13
N PHE A 89 11.85 -20.30 -1.13
CA PHE A 89 11.90 -19.39 -2.27
C PHE A 89 13.20 -18.60 -2.25
N ARG A 90 13.81 -18.42 -3.41
CA ARG A 90 15.07 -17.70 -3.56
C ARG A 90 14.84 -16.38 -4.31
N THR A 91 15.21 -15.26 -3.71
CA THR A 91 15.22 -13.97 -4.42
C THR A 91 16.49 -13.86 -5.27
N ILE A 92 16.33 -13.50 -6.54
CA ILE A 92 17.40 -13.25 -7.50
C ILE A 92 17.18 -11.88 -8.17
N HIS A 93 18.25 -11.24 -8.63
CA HIS A 93 18.19 -9.95 -9.33
C HIS A 93 18.58 -10.06 -10.81
N ASP A 94 19.03 -11.24 -11.23
CA ASP A 94 19.30 -11.57 -12.62
C ASP A 94 18.56 -12.89 -12.93
N PHE A 95 17.65 -12.84 -13.92
CA PHE A 95 16.85 -13.99 -14.32
C PHE A 95 17.66 -15.17 -14.83
N ARG A 96 18.89 -14.90 -15.38
CA ARG A 96 19.79 -15.94 -15.87
C ARG A 96 20.23 -16.91 -14.77
N ARG A 97 20.10 -16.51 -13.50
CA ARG A 97 20.35 -17.39 -12.33
C ARG A 97 19.21 -18.36 -12.03
N ALA A 98 18.09 -18.27 -12.78
CA ALA A 98 16.94 -19.16 -12.64
C ALA A 98 17.08 -20.47 -13.46
N LYS A 99 18.21 -20.71 -14.11
CA LYS A 99 18.47 -21.95 -14.87
C LYS A 99 18.11 -23.19 -14.00
N ASN A 100 17.41 -24.14 -14.60
CA ASN A 100 16.91 -25.36 -13.95
C ASN A 100 15.88 -25.11 -12.80
N GLY A 101 15.11 -24.01 -12.90
CA GLY A 101 14.07 -23.67 -11.94
C GLY A 101 12.92 -22.90 -12.58
N LEU A 102 11.91 -22.59 -11.76
CA LEU A 102 10.81 -21.74 -12.13
C LEU A 102 11.12 -20.30 -11.74
N LEU A 103 10.94 -19.35 -12.65
CA LEU A 103 11.07 -17.92 -12.40
C LEU A 103 9.70 -17.30 -12.10
N VAL A 104 9.60 -16.47 -11.06
CA VAL A 104 8.39 -15.70 -10.75
C VAL A 104 8.72 -14.21 -10.91
N ILE A 105 8.06 -13.55 -11.85
CA ILE A 105 8.16 -12.11 -12.05
C ILE A 105 7.32 -11.41 -10.99
N GLN A 106 7.87 -10.36 -10.38
CA GLN A 106 7.28 -9.61 -9.27
C GLN A 106 5.99 -8.85 -9.65
N SER A 107 5.21 -8.48 -8.62
CA SER A 107 3.93 -7.76 -8.80
C SER A 107 4.06 -6.35 -9.36
N HIS A 108 5.23 -5.74 -9.28
CA HIS A 108 5.50 -4.38 -9.76
C HIS A 108 5.73 -4.29 -11.27
N GLY A 109 5.82 -5.43 -11.96
CA GLY A 109 6.14 -5.51 -13.37
C GLY A 109 7.62 -5.30 -13.66
N ILE A 110 7.98 -5.45 -14.93
CA ILE A 110 9.35 -5.30 -15.44
C ILE A 110 9.33 -4.54 -16.78
N PRO A 111 10.46 -3.97 -17.23
CA PRO A 111 10.63 -3.40 -18.56
C PRO A 111 10.26 -4.38 -19.67
N ALA A 112 9.74 -3.88 -20.80
CA ALA A 112 9.37 -4.71 -21.95
C ALA A 112 10.56 -5.51 -22.51
N ALA A 113 11.72 -4.88 -22.66
CA ALA A 113 12.93 -5.54 -23.13
C ALA A 113 13.34 -6.72 -22.23
N LEU A 114 13.31 -6.55 -20.91
CA LEU A 114 13.62 -7.62 -19.97
C LEU A 114 12.60 -8.77 -20.06
N HIS A 115 11.31 -8.45 -20.28
CA HIS A 115 10.29 -9.46 -20.46
C HIS A 115 10.54 -10.31 -21.74
N GLU A 116 10.95 -9.66 -22.83
CA GLU A 116 11.32 -10.34 -24.08
C GLU A 116 12.59 -11.20 -23.92
N GLU A 117 13.61 -10.71 -23.20
CA GLU A 117 14.80 -11.51 -22.90
C GLU A 117 14.45 -12.78 -22.10
N ILE A 118 13.59 -12.66 -21.08
CA ILE A 118 13.11 -13.82 -20.30
C ILE A 118 12.38 -14.80 -21.22
N ARG A 119 11.48 -14.30 -22.07
CA ARG A 119 10.73 -15.14 -23.02
C ARG A 119 11.66 -15.86 -24.00
N ALA A 120 12.63 -15.17 -24.55
CA ALA A 120 13.59 -15.73 -25.50
C ALA A 120 14.56 -16.73 -24.86
N SER A 121 14.79 -16.65 -23.55
CA SER A 121 15.74 -17.52 -22.84
C SER A 121 15.29 -18.97 -22.66
N GLY A 122 14.01 -19.28 -22.93
CA GLY A 122 13.41 -20.58 -22.67
C GLY A 122 13.25 -20.95 -21.19
N ILE A 123 13.52 -20.03 -20.26
CA ILE A 123 13.29 -20.24 -18.82
C ILE A 123 11.80 -20.28 -18.57
N GLU A 124 11.32 -21.33 -17.88
CA GLU A 124 9.93 -21.40 -17.44
C GLU A 124 9.64 -20.29 -16.43
N TYR A 125 8.62 -19.48 -16.68
CA TYR A 125 8.30 -18.38 -15.79
C TYR A 125 6.80 -18.17 -15.56
N VAL A 126 6.47 -17.56 -14.44
CA VAL A 126 5.12 -17.09 -14.09
C VAL A 126 5.16 -15.59 -13.85
N ASP A 127 4.37 -14.85 -14.61
CA ASP A 127 4.23 -13.41 -14.45
C ASP A 127 3.14 -13.06 -13.44
N THR A 128 3.55 -12.60 -12.26
CA THR A 128 2.63 -12.16 -11.20
C THR A 128 2.36 -10.66 -11.22
N THR A 129 2.79 -9.93 -12.24
CA THR A 129 2.52 -8.49 -12.39
C THR A 129 1.06 -8.19 -12.11
N CYS A 130 0.82 -7.22 -11.22
CA CYS A 130 -0.52 -6.80 -10.84
C CYS A 130 -1.31 -6.34 -12.08
N PRO A 131 -2.57 -6.76 -12.27
CA PRO A 131 -3.39 -6.33 -13.40
C PRO A 131 -3.49 -4.80 -13.54
N MET A 132 -3.51 -4.07 -12.42
CA MET A 132 -3.48 -2.60 -12.43
C MET A 132 -2.19 -2.06 -13.05
N VAL A 133 -1.04 -2.66 -12.71
CA VAL A 133 0.26 -2.29 -13.29
C VAL A 133 0.32 -2.64 -14.77
N LYS A 134 -0.18 -3.82 -15.16
CA LYS A 134 -0.33 -4.17 -16.60
C LYS A 134 -1.17 -3.15 -17.36
N GLY A 135 -2.25 -2.64 -16.71
CA GLY A 135 -3.06 -1.56 -17.26
C GLY A 135 -2.27 -0.25 -17.44
N ILE A 136 -1.38 0.10 -16.49
CA ILE A 136 -0.50 1.28 -16.63
C ILE A 136 0.45 1.08 -17.81
N HIS A 137 1.11 -0.08 -17.92
CA HIS A 137 1.98 -0.42 -19.04
C HIS A 137 1.27 -0.25 -20.39
N ALA A 138 0.06 -0.80 -20.50
CA ALA A 138 -0.75 -0.69 -21.74
C ALA A 138 -1.11 0.77 -22.07
N LYS A 139 -1.50 1.57 -21.08
CA LYS A 139 -1.80 2.99 -21.24
C LYS A 139 -0.56 3.77 -21.66
N THR A 140 0.60 3.51 -21.05
CA THR A 140 1.87 4.17 -21.41
C THR A 140 2.23 3.91 -22.88
N ARG A 141 2.17 2.64 -23.30
CA ARG A 141 2.41 2.29 -24.71
C ARG A 141 1.38 2.91 -25.67
N LYS A 142 0.11 2.97 -25.25
CA LYS A 142 -0.94 3.62 -26.06
C LYS A 142 -0.66 5.11 -26.23
N LEU A 143 -0.34 5.84 -25.16
CA LEU A 143 -0.03 7.26 -25.22
C LEU A 143 1.17 7.54 -26.16
N ALA A 144 2.22 6.71 -26.09
CA ALA A 144 3.36 6.83 -26.99
C ALA A 144 2.96 6.61 -28.46
N ARG A 145 2.18 5.56 -28.77
CA ARG A 145 1.67 5.31 -30.12
C ARG A 145 0.76 6.43 -30.64
N ASP A 146 -0.01 7.08 -29.75
CA ASP A 146 -0.88 8.21 -30.08
C ASP A 146 -0.06 9.52 -30.28
N GLY A 147 1.30 9.47 -30.26
CA GLY A 147 2.18 10.61 -30.49
C GLY A 147 2.38 11.52 -29.29
N PHE A 148 2.01 11.09 -28.08
CA PHE A 148 2.31 11.82 -26.85
C PHE A 148 3.66 11.37 -26.28
N ARG A 149 4.48 12.32 -25.83
CA ARG A 149 5.66 11.98 -25.02
C ARG A 149 5.21 11.44 -23.66
N PRO A 150 5.58 10.20 -23.28
CA PRO A 150 5.18 9.63 -22.00
C PRO A 150 5.82 10.39 -20.82
N VAL A 151 5.02 10.82 -19.86
CA VAL A 151 5.44 11.41 -18.60
C VAL A 151 4.92 10.53 -17.47
N ILE A 152 5.82 10.05 -16.62
CA ILE A 152 5.50 9.18 -15.50
C ILE A 152 5.65 9.96 -14.21
N ILE A 153 4.57 10.17 -13.48
CA ILE A 153 4.62 10.74 -12.14
C ILE A 153 4.90 9.60 -11.14
N GLY A 154 6.09 9.59 -10.53
CA GLY A 154 6.48 8.53 -9.60
C GLY A 154 7.94 8.59 -9.15
N ASP A 155 8.30 7.77 -8.17
CA ASP A 155 9.68 7.63 -7.69
C ASP A 155 10.52 6.86 -8.71
N ARG A 156 11.48 7.53 -9.33
CA ARG A 156 12.40 6.98 -10.35
C ARG A 156 13.13 5.70 -9.87
N ARG A 157 13.38 5.57 -8.58
CA ARG A 157 14.07 4.42 -8.00
C ARG A 157 13.16 3.22 -7.76
N HIS A 158 11.84 3.43 -7.82
CA HIS A 158 10.87 2.37 -7.57
C HIS A 158 10.77 1.39 -8.76
N GLU A 159 10.74 0.09 -8.49
CA GLU A 159 10.69 -0.98 -9.50
C GLU A 159 9.49 -0.83 -10.45
N GLU A 160 8.31 -0.46 -9.94
CA GLU A 160 7.13 -0.21 -10.76
C GLU A 160 7.36 0.92 -11.77
N VAL A 161 7.97 2.04 -11.35
CA VAL A 161 8.23 3.19 -12.23
C VAL A 161 9.24 2.82 -13.31
N ARG A 162 10.28 2.06 -12.96
CA ARG A 162 11.24 1.52 -13.95
C ARG A 162 10.56 0.55 -14.93
N GLY A 163 9.65 -0.28 -14.44
CA GLY A 163 8.83 -1.17 -15.28
C GLY A 163 7.93 -0.41 -16.24
N ILE A 164 7.30 0.69 -15.80
CA ILE A 164 6.46 1.57 -16.64
C ILE A 164 7.33 2.30 -17.66
N ALA A 165 8.44 2.91 -17.24
CA ALA A 165 9.35 3.64 -18.12
C ALA A 165 9.92 2.74 -19.23
N GLY A 166 10.30 1.52 -18.88
CA GLY A 166 10.81 0.53 -19.82
C GLY A 166 9.76 -0.07 -20.77
N GLN A 167 8.56 0.48 -20.84
CA GLN A 167 7.55 0.13 -21.86
C GLN A 167 7.70 0.98 -23.14
N VAL A 168 8.49 2.04 -23.10
CA VAL A 168 8.68 3.03 -24.16
C VAL A 168 10.10 3.58 -24.12
N ASP A 169 10.58 4.19 -25.23
CA ASP A 169 11.98 4.59 -25.34
C ASP A 169 12.30 5.93 -24.66
N ASP A 170 11.38 6.91 -24.65
CA ASP A 170 11.65 8.26 -24.15
C ASP A 170 10.60 8.70 -23.10
N ALA A 171 10.63 8.08 -21.94
CA ALA A 171 9.77 8.46 -20.83
C ALA A 171 10.44 9.50 -19.91
N LEU A 172 9.76 10.62 -19.67
CA LEU A 172 10.14 11.59 -18.63
C LEU A 172 9.56 11.15 -17.29
N ILE A 173 10.41 10.98 -16.27
CA ILE A 173 9.98 10.63 -14.92
C ILE A 173 10.08 11.86 -14.02
N ILE A 174 8.99 12.17 -13.28
CA ILE A 174 8.89 13.31 -12.36
C ILE A 174 8.38 12.79 -11.00
N GLY A 175 9.22 12.86 -9.98
CA GLY A 175 8.90 12.39 -8.63
C GLY A 175 8.36 13.49 -7.70
N SER A 176 8.60 14.75 -8.03
CA SER A 176 8.17 15.89 -7.23
C SER A 176 7.88 17.12 -8.09
N PRO A 177 7.12 18.13 -7.57
CA PRO A 177 6.92 19.39 -8.31
C PRO A 177 8.24 20.12 -8.61
N GLY A 178 9.28 19.95 -7.79
CA GLY A 178 10.62 20.52 -7.99
C GLY A 178 11.33 19.98 -9.23
N GLU A 179 11.13 18.69 -9.55
CA GLU A 179 11.73 18.04 -10.72
C GLU A 179 11.07 18.42 -12.07
N ALA A 180 9.91 19.06 -12.03
CA ALA A 180 9.22 19.51 -13.22
C ALA A 180 9.84 20.82 -13.73
N ASP A 181 11.00 20.73 -14.42
CA ASP A 181 11.75 21.87 -14.94
C ASP A 181 11.01 22.54 -16.12
N PRO A 182 10.65 23.84 -16.01
CA PRO A 182 9.99 24.58 -17.08
C PRO A 182 10.75 24.58 -18.41
N ALA A 183 12.10 24.58 -18.36
CA ALA A 183 12.91 24.60 -19.58
C ALA A 183 12.79 23.28 -20.37
N VAL A 184 12.72 22.15 -19.65
CA VAL A 184 12.47 20.82 -20.23
C VAL A 184 11.02 20.72 -20.73
N LEU A 185 10.06 21.15 -19.89
CA LEU A 185 8.63 20.99 -20.19
C LEU A 185 8.17 21.77 -21.42
N ARG A 186 8.68 22.99 -21.65
CA ARG A 186 8.35 23.81 -22.83
C ARG A 186 8.78 23.19 -24.16
N ARG A 187 9.70 22.24 -24.14
CA ARG A 187 10.16 21.51 -25.34
C ARG A 187 9.25 20.33 -25.70
N ILE A 188 8.26 20.03 -24.87
CA ILE A 188 7.32 18.94 -25.06
C ILE A 188 6.02 19.50 -25.61
N PRO A 189 5.65 19.25 -26.87
CA PRO A 189 4.41 19.78 -27.44
C PRO A 189 3.19 19.03 -26.90
N ARG A 190 3.31 17.70 -26.67
CA ARG A 190 2.21 16.84 -26.25
C ARG A 190 2.70 15.84 -25.21
N ALA A 191 2.13 15.83 -24.01
CA ALA A 191 2.50 14.88 -22.94
C ALA A 191 1.36 13.95 -22.61
N GLY A 192 1.67 12.64 -22.57
CA GLY A 192 0.79 11.60 -22.09
C GLY A 192 1.19 11.18 -20.67
N VAL A 193 0.40 11.54 -19.67
CA VAL A 193 0.78 11.42 -18.25
C VAL A 193 0.13 10.20 -17.61
N VAL A 194 0.94 9.34 -17.02
CA VAL A 194 0.53 8.24 -16.12
C VAL A 194 1.14 8.44 -14.74
N VAL A 195 0.61 7.79 -13.72
CA VAL A 195 1.03 7.92 -12.32
C VAL A 195 1.35 6.54 -11.75
N GLN A 196 2.41 6.44 -10.97
CA GLN A 196 2.72 5.26 -10.17
C GLN A 196 1.51 4.86 -9.30
N SER A 197 1.15 3.59 -9.29
CA SER A 197 -0.09 3.09 -8.67
C SER A 197 -0.25 3.44 -7.18
N THR A 198 0.87 3.65 -6.48
CA THR A 198 0.91 3.95 -5.04
C THR A 198 1.23 5.42 -4.73
N PHE A 199 1.31 6.31 -5.72
CA PHE A 199 1.70 7.71 -5.53
C PHE A 199 0.66 8.50 -4.71
N ILE A 200 1.10 9.60 -4.07
CA ILE A 200 0.19 10.48 -3.32
C ILE A 200 -0.61 11.33 -4.30
N ARG A 201 -1.95 11.22 -4.25
CA ARG A 201 -2.84 11.92 -5.18
C ARG A 201 -2.62 13.44 -5.17
N ALA A 202 -2.52 14.07 -4.01
CA ALA A 202 -2.31 15.52 -3.90
C ALA A 202 -1.00 15.98 -4.53
N GLU A 203 0.07 15.18 -4.42
CA GLU A 203 1.35 15.46 -5.07
C GLU A 203 1.27 15.29 -6.59
N ALA A 204 0.60 14.23 -7.05
CA ALA A 204 0.36 14.04 -8.49
C ALA A 204 -0.41 15.24 -9.10
N ASP A 205 -1.42 15.74 -8.40
CA ASP A 205 -2.20 16.89 -8.85
C ASP A 205 -1.36 18.19 -8.88
N ARG A 206 -0.40 18.36 -7.94
CA ARG A 206 0.55 19.50 -7.97
C ARG A 206 1.47 19.43 -9.19
N ILE A 207 2.04 18.25 -9.46
CA ILE A 207 2.88 18.04 -10.64
C ILE A 207 2.06 18.27 -11.90
N LEU A 208 0.86 17.71 -12.01
CA LEU A 208 -0.01 17.84 -13.17
C LEU A 208 -0.37 19.31 -13.48
N ARG A 209 -0.65 20.12 -12.44
CA ARG A 209 -0.85 21.58 -12.64
C ARG A 209 0.37 22.25 -13.26
N LYS A 210 1.58 21.86 -12.83
CA LYS A 210 2.82 22.41 -13.39
C LYS A 210 3.03 21.95 -14.83
N LEU A 211 2.75 20.68 -15.15
CA LEU A 211 2.79 20.17 -16.53
C LEU A 211 1.85 20.97 -17.45
N ARG A 212 0.60 21.15 -17.04
CA ARG A 212 -0.41 21.90 -17.81
C ARG A 212 -0.08 23.38 -18.02
N ARG A 213 0.76 23.95 -17.16
CA ARG A 213 1.22 25.36 -17.31
C ARG A 213 2.25 25.52 -18.42
N TYR A 214 3.06 24.51 -18.69
CA TYR A 214 4.21 24.62 -19.58
C TYR A 214 4.13 23.75 -20.82
N ILE A 215 3.25 22.77 -20.87
CA ILE A 215 3.04 21.86 -22.00
C ILE A 215 1.70 22.19 -22.65
N PRO A 216 1.66 22.48 -23.97
CA PRO A 216 0.44 22.88 -24.67
C PRO A 216 -0.68 21.84 -24.60
N GLU A 217 -0.37 20.56 -24.79
CA GLU A 217 -1.35 19.47 -24.73
C GLU A 217 -0.95 18.42 -23.71
N VAL A 218 -1.79 18.21 -22.69
CA VAL A 218 -1.56 17.20 -21.62
C VAL A 218 -2.73 16.27 -21.51
N ARG A 219 -2.53 15.02 -21.94
CA ARG A 219 -3.47 13.92 -21.74
C ARG A 219 -3.13 13.18 -20.45
N PHE A 220 -4.03 13.21 -19.48
CA PHE A 220 -3.81 12.62 -18.16
C PHE A 220 -4.62 11.35 -17.96
N GLU A 221 -3.92 10.26 -17.65
CA GLU A 221 -4.48 8.99 -17.24
C GLU A 221 -4.27 8.79 -15.74
N ASN A 222 -5.34 8.91 -14.94
CA ASN A 222 -5.25 8.63 -13.52
C ASN A 222 -5.06 7.13 -13.29
N THR A 223 -3.84 6.73 -12.98
CA THR A 223 -3.46 5.33 -12.77
C THR A 223 -3.16 4.98 -11.31
N ILE A 224 -3.43 5.89 -10.37
CA ILE A 224 -3.39 5.56 -8.93
C ILE A 224 -4.44 4.49 -8.66
N CYS A 225 -4.04 3.36 -8.10
CA CYS A 225 -4.95 2.24 -7.93
C CYS A 225 -6.00 2.51 -6.84
N LYS A 226 -7.19 1.95 -7.02
CA LYS A 226 -8.31 2.12 -6.07
C LYS A 226 -7.92 1.75 -4.63
N PRO A 227 -7.26 0.61 -4.34
CA PRO A 227 -6.82 0.30 -2.99
C PRO A 227 -5.89 1.35 -2.36
N THR A 228 -5.05 2.02 -3.15
CA THR A 228 -4.23 3.14 -2.67
C THR A 228 -5.08 4.36 -2.39
N SER A 229 -5.95 4.74 -3.31
CA SER A 229 -6.85 5.89 -3.15
C SER A 229 -7.75 5.76 -1.92
N ASP A 230 -8.31 4.56 -1.70
CA ASP A 230 -9.17 4.28 -0.54
C ASP A 230 -8.39 4.42 0.78
N ARG A 231 -7.16 3.87 0.87
CA ARG A 231 -6.30 4.01 2.05
C ARG A 231 -5.89 5.46 2.31
N GLN A 232 -5.52 6.20 1.27
CA GLN A 232 -5.14 7.61 1.40
C GLN A 232 -6.30 8.47 1.87
N ARG A 233 -7.50 8.25 1.31
CA ARG A 233 -8.72 8.95 1.73
C ARG A 233 -9.07 8.64 3.18
N ASP A 234 -9.10 7.37 3.56
CA ASP A 234 -9.37 6.93 4.91
C ASP A 234 -8.38 7.52 5.91
N ALA A 235 -7.09 7.44 5.62
CA ALA A 235 -6.02 8.04 6.41
C ALA A 235 -6.20 9.56 6.57
N GLY A 236 -6.48 10.27 5.48
CA GLY A 236 -6.65 11.73 5.48
C GLY A 236 -7.87 12.21 6.26
N VAL A 237 -8.96 11.44 6.28
CA VAL A 237 -10.21 11.79 6.97
C VAL A 237 -10.18 11.40 8.45
N ARG A 238 -9.63 10.24 8.78
CA ARG A 238 -9.75 9.67 10.14
C ARG A 238 -8.58 9.97 11.07
N ALA A 239 -7.38 10.21 10.54
CA ALA A 239 -6.18 10.37 11.36
C ALA A 239 -6.27 11.44 12.44
N SER A 240 -6.92 12.58 12.18
CA SER A 240 -7.07 13.68 13.14
C SER A 240 -8.09 13.42 14.25
N ARG A 241 -8.91 12.36 14.12
CA ARG A 241 -9.98 12.04 15.07
C ARG A 241 -9.51 11.19 16.26
N TYR A 242 -8.26 10.73 16.24
CA TYR A 242 -7.70 9.84 17.25
C TYR A 242 -6.52 10.49 17.95
N ASP A 243 -6.28 10.10 19.20
CA ASP A 243 -5.15 10.59 19.99
C ASP A 243 -3.80 10.12 19.45
N CYS A 244 -3.76 8.95 18.81
CA CYS A 244 -2.58 8.35 18.23
C CYS A 244 -2.93 7.54 16.99
N VAL A 245 -2.03 7.52 16.02
CA VAL A 245 -2.17 6.68 14.83
C VAL A 245 -0.99 5.74 14.71
N ILE A 246 -1.28 4.46 14.47
CA ILE A 246 -0.27 3.44 14.21
C ILE A 246 -0.40 3.00 12.75
N VAL A 247 0.68 3.13 12.00
CA VAL A 247 0.78 2.59 10.64
C VAL A 247 1.64 1.33 10.70
N ILE A 248 1.06 0.17 10.36
CA ILE A 248 1.78 -1.11 10.35
C ILE A 248 2.27 -1.38 8.92
N GLY A 249 3.58 -1.59 8.77
CA GLY A 249 4.17 -1.90 7.45
C GLY A 249 5.66 -1.65 7.36
N SER A 250 6.22 -1.90 6.20
CA SER A 250 7.65 -1.74 5.92
C SER A 250 7.99 -0.31 5.49
N GLU A 251 9.10 0.23 5.96
CA GLU A 251 9.68 1.50 5.47
C GLU A 251 10.10 1.42 4.00
N LYS A 252 10.38 0.22 3.49
CA LYS A 252 10.72 0.00 2.09
C LYS A 252 9.52 0.09 1.16
N SER A 253 8.30 -0.02 1.69
CA SER A 253 7.07 0.07 0.91
C SER A 253 6.71 1.53 0.60
N ALA A 254 6.62 1.90 -0.67
CA ALA A 254 6.17 3.22 -1.10
C ALA A 254 4.76 3.54 -0.56
N ASN A 255 3.84 2.57 -0.60
CA ASN A 255 2.50 2.78 -0.04
C ASN A 255 2.53 3.07 1.47
N THR A 256 3.39 2.38 2.24
CA THR A 256 3.53 2.64 3.69
C THR A 256 4.11 4.03 3.94
N ARG A 257 5.19 4.40 3.25
CA ARG A 257 5.80 5.74 3.37
C ARG A 257 4.81 6.85 3.04
N ASN A 258 4.04 6.68 1.97
CA ASN A 258 3.04 7.64 1.54
C ASN A 258 1.90 7.77 2.56
N LEU A 259 1.42 6.67 3.14
CA LEU A 259 0.45 6.71 4.24
C LEU A 259 1.01 7.42 5.46
N MET A 260 2.26 7.13 5.85
CA MET A 260 2.95 7.82 6.96
C MET A 260 3.00 9.33 6.75
N SER A 261 3.34 9.78 5.54
CA SER A 261 3.38 11.21 5.19
C SER A 261 2.01 11.87 5.34
N ILE A 262 0.96 11.24 4.78
CA ILE A 262 -0.42 11.76 4.85
C ILE A 262 -0.90 11.84 6.30
N VAL A 263 -0.65 10.79 7.07
CA VAL A 263 -1.13 10.71 8.46
C VAL A 263 -0.37 11.67 9.38
N ARG A 264 0.96 11.76 9.26
CA ARG A 264 1.78 12.70 10.05
C ARG A 264 1.40 14.16 9.84
N ALA A 265 1.00 14.52 8.62
CA ALA A 265 0.49 15.86 8.32
C ALA A 265 -0.85 16.17 9.02
N ARG A 266 -1.58 15.15 9.50
CA ARG A 266 -2.89 15.27 10.18
C ARG A 266 -2.82 14.98 11.67
N ASN A 267 -1.88 14.11 12.08
CA ASN A 267 -1.69 13.70 13.46
C ASN A 267 -0.20 13.51 13.75
N PRO A 268 0.44 14.45 14.45
CA PRO A 268 1.86 14.35 14.81
C PRO A 268 2.20 13.12 15.67
N ARG A 269 1.21 12.57 16.40
CA ARG A 269 1.37 11.34 17.19
C ARG A 269 1.19 10.09 16.33
N THR A 270 1.88 10.05 15.21
CA THR A 270 1.87 8.91 14.29
C THR A 270 3.14 8.10 14.42
N VAL A 271 3.00 6.80 14.60
CA VAL A 271 4.10 5.86 14.76
C VAL A 271 4.04 4.78 13.67
N LEU A 272 5.20 4.45 13.11
CA LEU A 272 5.37 3.28 12.25
C LEU A 272 5.71 2.06 13.13
N VAL A 273 5.05 0.95 12.86
CA VAL A 273 5.29 -0.35 13.47
C VAL A 273 5.61 -1.34 12.35
N VAL A 274 6.81 -1.88 12.36
CA VAL A 274 7.26 -2.88 11.36
C VAL A 274 6.97 -4.29 11.87
N ARG A 275 7.24 -4.54 13.14
CA ARG A 275 7.04 -5.83 13.82
C ARG A 275 6.08 -5.67 14.99
N PRO A 276 5.29 -6.70 15.35
CA PRO A 276 4.40 -6.63 16.51
C PRO A 276 5.10 -6.21 17.82
N GLU A 277 6.39 -6.55 17.98
CA GLU A 277 7.22 -6.25 19.15
C GLU A 277 7.52 -4.75 19.29
N ASP A 278 7.53 -4.00 18.19
CA ASP A 278 7.81 -2.56 18.21
C ASP A 278 6.78 -1.78 19.05
N VAL A 279 5.59 -2.36 19.27
CA VAL A 279 4.55 -1.80 20.14
C VAL A 279 5.07 -1.62 21.59
N ASP A 280 6.01 -2.43 22.04
CA ASP A 280 6.50 -2.39 23.43
C ASP A 280 7.26 -1.11 23.75
N SER A 281 7.87 -0.48 22.79
CA SER A 281 8.56 0.81 22.95
C SER A 281 7.61 2.01 22.99
N LEU A 282 6.31 1.83 22.59
CA LEU A 282 5.39 2.94 22.48
C LEU A 282 4.95 3.47 23.84
N ARG A 283 5.02 4.80 24.03
CA ARG A 283 4.49 5.48 25.23
C ARG A 283 3.00 5.82 25.03
N LEU A 284 2.14 4.82 25.15
CA LEU A 284 0.70 5.01 25.08
C LEU A 284 0.14 5.27 26.49
N ARG A 285 -0.74 6.27 26.61
CA ARG A 285 -1.45 6.57 27.85
C ARG A 285 -2.78 5.81 27.87
N SER A 286 -3.21 5.39 29.07
CA SER A 286 -4.54 4.81 29.28
C SER A 286 -5.66 5.78 28.87
N GLY A 287 -6.79 5.27 28.42
CA GLY A 287 -7.95 6.06 28.03
C GLY A 287 -7.83 6.80 26.68
N LYS A 288 -6.75 6.57 25.91
CA LYS A 288 -6.52 7.23 24.62
C LYS A 288 -7.01 6.40 23.44
N SER A 289 -7.60 7.06 22.44
CA SER A 289 -8.04 6.43 21.21
C SER A 289 -6.87 6.21 20.24
N VAL A 290 -6.83 5.02 19.60
CA VAL A 290 -5.79 4.62 18.65
C VAL A 290 -6.40 4.19 17.34
N TYR A 291 -5.94 4.77 16.25
CA TYR A 291 -6.30 4.34 14.92
C TYR A 291 -5.17 3.52 14.29
N VAL A 292 -5.51 2.33 13.78
CA VAL A 292 -4.54 1.41 13.18
C VAL A 292 -4.77 1.33 11.67
N LEU A 293 -3.75 1.72 10.92
CA LEU A 293 -3.65 1.62 9.47
C LEU A 293 -2.61 0.58 9.08
N SER A 294 -2.61 0.11 7.84
CA SER A 294 -1.51 -0.72 7.34
C SER A 294 -1.15 -0.42 5.89
N GLY A 295 0.11 -0.69 5.56
CA GLY A 295 0.56 -0.76 4.18
C GLY A 295 -0.12 -1.90 3.41
N ALA A 296 -0.22 -1.75 2.08
CA ALA A 296 -0.89 -2.70 1.18
C ALA A 296 -0.19 -4.08 1.07
N SER A 297 1.04 -4.19 1.58
CA SER A 297 1.83 -5.41 1.64
C SER A 297 1.97 -6.00 3.04
N THR A 298 1.15 -5.57 4.00
CA THR A 298 1.17 -6.05 5.39
C THR A 298 0.19 -7.22 5.56
N PRO A 299 0.64 -8.39 6.03
CA PRO A 299 -0.24 -9.54 6.27
C PRO A 299 -1.23 -9.27 7.41
N MET A 300 -2.44 -9.84 7.32
CA MET A 300 -3.48 -9.64 8.35
C MET A 300 -3.07 -10.19 9.71
N ASP A 301 -2.41 -11.34 9.76
CA ASP A 301 -1.93 -11.93 11.02
C ASP A 301 -0.89 -11.05 11.75
N VAL A 302 -0.09 -10.27 11.01
CA VAL A 302 0.82 -9.28 11.61
C VAL A 302 0.03 -8.15 12.24
N ILE A 303 -1.03 -7.68 11.58
CA ILE A 303 -1.91 -6.63 12.10
C ILE A 303 -2.61 -7.12 13.37
N GLU A 304 -3.20 -8.31 13.34
CA GLU A 304 -3.90 -8.92 14.47
C GLU A 304 -2.98 -9.11 15.68
N ARG A 305 -1.76 -9.63 15.48
CA ARG A 305 -0.76 -9.77 16.55
C ARG A 305 -0.34 -8.42 17.12
N THR A 306 -0.15 -7.41 16.27
CA THR A 306 0.20 -6.06 16.70
C THR A 306 -0.93 -5.47 17.55
N VAL A 307 -2.18 -5.58 17.10
CA VAL A 307 -3.35 -5.07 17.84
C VAL A 307 -3.56 -5.84 19.15
N ALA A 308 -3.41 -7.16 19.16
CA ALA A 308 -3.51 -7.97 20.38
C ALA A 308 -2.45 -7.57 21.42
N ARG A 309 -1.20 -7.32 20.97
CA ARG A 309 -0.11 -6.85 21.84
C ARG A 309 -0.39 -5.44 22.37
N LEU A 310 -0.89 -4.56 21.52
CA LEU A 310 -1.33 -3.20 21.88
C LEU A 310 -2.40 -3.22 22.98
N ARG A 311 -3.45 -4.05 22.82
CA ARG A 311 -4.53 -4.21 23.81
C ARG A 311 -4.00 -4.69 25.16
N ARG A 312 -3.10 -5.70 25.18
CA ARG A 312 -2.48 -6.20 26.42
C ARG A 312 -1.66 -5.11 27.12
N ARG A 313 -0.87 -4.34 26.37
CA ARG A 313 -0.03 -3.28 26.94
C ARG A 313 -0.83 -2.15 27.58
N ILE A 314 -1.92 -1.76 26.93
CA ILE A 314 -2.77 -0.68 27.46
C ILE A 314 -3.48 -1.14 28.75
N ARG A 315 -3.98 -2.37 28.80
CA ARG A 315 -4.59 -2.95 30.02
C ARG A 315 -3.62 -2.98 31.21
N ARG A 316 -2.35 -3.37 31.00
CA ARG A 316 -1.32 -3.43 32.04
C ARG A 316 -0.92 -2.06 32.62
N LYS A 317 -1.21 -0.97 31.92
CA LYS A 317 -0.94 0.40 32.41
C LYS A 317 -2.16 1.05 33.07
N ALA A 318 -3.31 0.40 33.01
CA ALA A 318 -4.56 0.83 33.65
C ALA A 318 -4.78 0.15 35.02
N SER A 319 -4.08 -0.97 35.28
CA SER A 319 -3.93 -1.62 36.58
C SER A 319 -2.67 -1.14 37.28
#